data_8e545f9d666f0cf1fc8886dce61c4bbd
#
_entry.id   8e545f9d666f0cf1fc8886dce61c4bbd
#
_cell.length_a   1.000
_cell.length_b   1.000
_cell.length_c   1.000
_cell.angle_alpha   90.00
_cell.angle_beta   90.00
_cell.angle_gamma   90.00
#
_symmetry.space_group_name_H-M   'P 1'
#
loop_
_entity.id
_entity.type
_entity.pdbx_description
1 polymer ?
#
loop_
_entity_poly.entity_id
_entity_poly.type
_entity_poly.pdbx_seq_one_letter_code
_entity_poly.pdbx_strand_id
1 'polypeptide(L)'
;MVEMKSGYKMTEVGVIPEDWEVKEFNETFSVIPNNSLSRDYLNTHAGEYHDIHYGDVLIRYGALLDAGNTEIPFINKAITDKWVNRRIVTEGDIIMADTAEDNTVGKCSEVINVNHKKIVSGLHTFWLHPNEGLFEKGFLG
;
A
#
# COMPACT_ATOMS: atom_id res chain seq x y z
N MET A 1 15.77 31.73 -22.03
CA MET A 1 14.91 31.90 -20.84
C MET A 1 13.57 31.30 -21.14
N VAL A 2 13.10 30.39 -20.31
CA VAL A 2 11.76 29.81 -20.48
C VAL A 2 10.76 30.79 -19.87
N GLU A 3 9.84 31.28 -20.68
CA GLU A 3 8.78 32.15 -20.20
C GLU A 3 7.76 31.31 -19.39
N MET A 4 7.60 31.66 -18.12
CA MET A 4 6.70 30.94 -17.22
C MET A 4 5.25 31.29 -17.55
N LYS A 5 4.44 30.27 -17.78
CA LYS A 5 2.99 30.47 -17.98
C LYS A 5 2.34 31.00 -16.71
N SER A 6 1.45 31.98 -16.85
CA SER A 6 0.68 32.52 -15.70
C SER A 6 -0.06 31.39 -14.97
N GLY A 7 -0.04 31.42 -13.63
CA GLY A 7 -0.66 30.42 -12.78
C GLY A 7 0.22 29.17 -12.52
N TYR A 8 1.51 29.24 -12.88
CA TYR A 8 2.49 28.19 -12.62
C TYR A 8 3.71 28.75 -11.90
N LYS A 9 4.42 27.88 -11.19
CA LYS A 9 5.68 28.20 -10.50
C LYS A 9 6.75 27.16 -10.79
N MET A 10 8.01 27.59 -10.73
CA MET A 10 9.16 26.68 -10.83
C MET A 10 9.48 26.09 -9.46
N THR A 11 9.75 24.79 -9.42
CA THR A 11 10.17 24.07 -8.24
C THR A 11 11.33 23.11 -8.58
N GLU A 12 11.90 22.44 -7.57
CA GLU A 12 12.94 21.44 -7.75
C GLU A 12 12.48 20.21 -8.55
N VAL A 13 11.15 19.96 -8.63
CA VAL A 13 10.58 18.86 -9.42
C VAL A 13 10.06 19.33 -10.80
N GLY A 14 10.23 20.60 -11.12
CA GLY A 14 9.81 21.20 -12.37
C GLY A 14 8.73 22.27 -12.19
N VAL A 15 8.06 22.61 -13.29
CA VAL A 15 6.99 23.63 -13.33
C VAL A 15 5.67 22.97 -12.92
N ILE A 16 5.05 23.51 -11.87
CA ILE A 16 3.77 23.02 -11.34
C ILE A 16 2.77 24.19 -11.20
N PRO A 17 1.46 23.95 -11.10
CA PRO A 17 0.49 24.99 -10.76
C PRO A 17 0.86 25.73 -9.46
N GLU A 18 0.55 27.01 -9.40
CA GLU A 18 0.91 27.89 -8.26
C GLU A 18 0.33 27.40 -6.92
N ASP A 19 -0.86 26.82 -6.94
CA ASP A 19 -1.59 26.31 -5.79
C ASP A 19 -1.16 24.89 -5.37
N TRP A 20 -0.24 24.27 -6.12
CA TRP A 20 0.33 22.99 -5.75
C TRP A 20 1.55 23.15 -4.85
N GLU A 21 1.75 22.20 -3.95
CA GLU A 21 2.92 22.13 -3.08
C GLU A 21 3.77 20.91 -3.39
N VAL A 22 5.09 21.07 -3.27
CA VAL A 22 6.03 19.95 -3.24
C VAL A 22 6.20 19.52 -1.80
N LYS A 23 5.99 18.24 -1.53
CA LYS A 23 6.18 17.62 -0.21
C LYS A 23 7.16 16.49 -0.29
N GLU A 24 7.96 16.33 0.76
CA GLU A 24 8.81 15.16 0.88
C GLU A 24 7.98 13.91 1.19
N PHE A 25 8.48 12.76 0.77
CA PHE A 25 7.81 11.48 0.97
C PHE A 25 7.53 11.19 2.45
N ASN A 26 8.51 11.45 3.31
CA ASN A 26 8.39 11.23 4.76
C ASN A 26 7.42 12.20 5.47
N GLU A 27 7.07 13.32 4.84
CA GLU A 27 6.02 14.23 5.32
C GLU A 27 4.63 13.74 4.93
N THR A 28 4.56 12.90 3.88
CA THR A 28 3.31 12.45 3.26
C THR A 28 2.90 11.07 3.73
N PHE A 29 3.87 10.17 3.93
CA PHE A 29 3.63 8.78 4.30
C PHE A 29 4.43 8.38 5.54
N SER A 30 3.84 7.49 6.32
CA SER A 30 4.54 6.69 7.33
C SER A 30 4.78 5.30 6.76
N VAL A 31 6.00 4.79 6.89
CA VAL A 31 6.34 3.42 6.49
C VAL A 31 6.12 2.49 7.67
N ILE A 32 5.30 1.47 7.48
CA ILE A 32 4.94 0.51 8.52
C ILE A 32 5.64 -0.81 8.24
N PRO A 33 6.21 -1.48 9.27
CA PRO A 33 6.87 -2.76 9.05
C PRO A 33 5.93 -3.83 8.47
N ASN A 34 6.41 -4.52 7.44
CA ASN A 34 5.77 -5.71 6.88
C ASN A 34 6.20 -6.98 7.63
N ASN A 35 5.64 -8.12 7.24
CA ASN A 35 6.12 -9.43 7.69
C ASN A 35 7.01 -10.08 6.62
N SER A 36 7.65 -11.18 6.98
CA SER A 36 8.54 -11.94 6.10
C SER A 36 8.03 -13.36 5.80
N LEU A 37 6.73 -13.58 5.92
CA LEU A 37 6.12 -14.89 5.71
C LEU A 37 6.12 -15.26 4.23
N SER A 38 6.68 -16.40 3.89
CA SER A 38 6.57 -16.97 2.55
C SER A 38 5.16 -17.52 2.30
N ARG A 39 4.87 -17.81 1.03
CA ARG A 39 3.58 -18.37 0.60
C ARG A 39 3.19 -19.64 1.36
N ASP A 40 4.16 -20.44 1.83
CA ASP A 40 3.93 -21.68 2.57
C ASP A 40 3.19 -21.48 3.90
N TYR A 41 3.22 -20.28 4.45
CA TYR A 41 2.53 -19.94 5.69
C TYR A 41 1.13 -19.35 5.45
N LEU A 42 0.70 -19.31 4.20
CA LEU A 42 -0.60 -18.75 3.80
C LEU A 42 -1.53 -19.87 3.34
N ASN A 43 -2.85 -19.61 3.47
CA ASN A 43 -3.88 -20.53 2.99
C ASN A 43 -5.12 -19.75 2.53
N THR A 44 -6.02 -20.43 1.83
CA THR A 44 -7.27 -19.82 1.31
C THR A 44 -8.50 -20.23 2.10
N HIS A 45 -8.35 -20.88 3.23
CA HIS A 45 -9.47 -21.51 3.95
C HIS A 45 -9.91 -20.76 5.19
N ALA A 46 -8.97 -20.50 6.11
CA ALA A 46 -9.29 -19.89 7.39
C ALA A 46 -8.08 -19.29 8.09
N GLY A 47 -8.31 -18.23 8.86
CA GLY A 47 -7.33 -17.57 9.69
C GLY A 47 -7.92 -16.32 10.30
N GLU A 48 -7.23 -15.75 11.27
CA GLU A 48 -7.62 -14.48 11.87
C GLU A 48 -7.10 -13.29 11.06
N TYR A 49 -5.92 -13.42 10.46
CA TYR A 49 -5.25 -12.38 9.68
C TYR A 49 -5.14 -12.76 8.21
N HIS A 50 -5.26 -11.76 7.36
CA HIS A 50 -4.97 -11.84 5.93
C HIS A 50 -3.61 -11.22 5.62
N ASP A 51 -2.93 -11.75 4.60
CA ASP A 51 -1.63 -11.28 4.16
C ASP A 51 -1.66 -10.79 2.72
N ILE A 52 -1.20 -9.56 2.49
CA ILE A 52 -1.02 -9.04 1.13
C ILE A 52 0.38 -9.38 0.67
N HIS A 53 0.51 -10.46 -0.08
CA HIS A 53 1.77 -10.96 -0.62
C HIS A 53 2.16 -10.17 -1.88
N TYR A 54 3.46 -9.88 -2.08
CA TYR A 54 3.93 -9.10 -3.23
C TYR A 54 3.52 -9.70 -4.58
N GLY A 55 3.53 -11.02 -4.69
CA GLY A 55 3.12 -11.71 -5.91
C GLY A 55 1.66 -11.44 -6.29
N ASP A 56 0.79 -11.29 -5.31
CA ASP A 56 -0.61 -10.96 -5.56
C ASP A 56 -0.78 -9.49 -5.95
N VAL A 57 0.01 -8.58 -5.38
CA VAL A 57 0.07 -7.17 -5.82
C VAL A 57 0.50 -7.06 -7.28
N LEU A 58 1.50 -7.84 -7.69
CA LEU A 58 2.02 -7.83 -9.05
C LEU A 58 1.02 -8.38 -10.09
N ILE A 59 0.29 -9.44 -9.75
CA ILE A 59 -0.46 -10.26 -10.71
C ILE A 59 -1.98 -10.14 -10.54
N ARG A 60 -2.48 -10.13 -9.32
CA ARG A 60 -3.92 -10.27 -9.03
C ARG A 60 -4.61 -8.96 -8.69
N TYR A 61 -3.98 -8.09 -7.93
CA TYR A 61 -4.60 -6.87 -7.45
C TYR A 61 -4.38 -5.72 -8.44
N GLY A 62 -5.42 -4.92 -8.64
CA GLY A 62 -5.33 -3.67 -9.38
C GLY A 62 -4.80 -2.52 -8.53
N ALA A 63 -4.85 -1.32 -9.11
CA ALA A 63 -4.50 -0.08 -8.41
C ALA A 63 -5.34 0.12 -7.13
N LEU A 64 -6.61 -0.30 -7.15
CA LEU A 64 -7.48 -0.36 -5.97
C LEU A 64 -7.70 -1.82 -5.57
N LEU A 65 -7.32 -2.17 -4.35
CA LEU A 65 -7.62 -3.47 -3.74
C LEU A 65 -8.87 -3.31 -2.86
N ASP A 66 -10.01 -3.71 -3.39
CA ASP A 66 -11.26 -3.77 -2.62
C ASP A 66 -11.24 -5.00 -1.71
N ALA A 67 -10.80 -4.81 -0.48
CA ALA A 67 -10.68 -5.89 0.50
C ALA A 67 -12.02 -6.52 0.90
N GLY A 68 -13.12 -5.80 0.69
CA GLY A 68 -14.47 -6.31 0.95
C GLY A 68 -14.94 -7.35 -0.07
N ASN A 69 -14.43 -7.26 -1.31
CA ASN A 69 -14.85 -8.10 -2.42
C ASN A 69 -13.71 -8.93 -3.05
N THR A 70 -12.50 -8.83 -2.52
CA THR A 70 -11.35 -9.56 -3.02
C THR A 70 -10.93 -10.64 -2.03
N GLU A 71 -10.61 -11.82 -2.55
CA GLU A 71 -10.05 -12.90 -1.76
C GLU A 71 -8.59 -12.63 -1.46
N ILE A 72 -8.27 -12.39 -0.18
CA ILE A 72 -6.91 -12.16 0.31
C ILE A 72 -6.53 -13.37 1.16
N PRO A 73 -5.39 -14.02 0.89
CA PRO A 73 -4.98 -15.20 1.64
C PRO A 73 -4.96 -14.98 3.14
N PHE A 74 -5.32 -16.01 3.89
CA PHE A 74 -5.16 -16.04 5.34
C PHE A 74 -3.75 -16.46 5.72
N ILE A 75 -3.30 -16.02 6.89
CA ILE A 75 -2.09 -16.52 7.53
C ILE A 75 -2.48 -17.72 8.40
N ASN A 76 -1.67 -18.78 8.35
CA ASN A 76 -1.89 -19.97 9.16
C ASN A 76 -1.97 -19.62 10.64
N LYS A 77 -2.96 -20.18 11.30
CA LYS A 77 -3.29 -19.87 12.73
C LYS A 77 -2.09 -20.07 13.66
N ALA A 78 -1.29 -21.11 13.45
CA ALA A 78 -0.11 -21.39 14.26
C ALA A 78 0.91 -20.24 14.31
N ILE A 79 0.93 -19.40 13.27
CA ILE A 79 1.77 -18.19 13.21
C ILE A 79 1.13 -17.05 14.01
N THR A 80 -0.14 -16.77 13.75
CA THR A 80 -0.83 -15.61 14.31
C THR A 80 -1.19 -15.77 15.79
N ASP A 81 -1.29 -16.99 16.30
CA ASP A 81 -1.53 -17.26 17.72
C ASP A 81 -0.43 -16.68 18.64
N LYS A 82 0.75 -16.41 18.08
CA LYS A 82 1.89 -15.80 18.77
C LYS A 82 1.90 -14.27 18.70
N TRP A 83 0.99 -13.69 17.94
CA TRP A 83 0.96 -12.25 17.71
C TRP A 83 0.19 -11.52 18.83
N VAL A 84 0.75 -10.42 19.29
CA VAL A 84 0.14 -9.53 20.28
C VAL A 84 0.13 -8.11 19.73
N ASN A 85 -1.01 -7.46 19.73
CA ASN A 85 -1.18 -6.06 19.31
C ASN A 85 -0.56 -5.75 17.93
N ARG A 86 -0.75 -6.64 16.97
CA ARG A 86 -0.23 -6.45 15.62
C ARG A 86 -0.94 -5.29 14.93
N ARG A 87 -0.17 -4.36 14.36
CA ARG A 87 -0.74 -3.30 13.54
C ARG A 87 -1.34 -3.90 12.28
N ILE A 88 -2.49 -3.39 11.86
CA ILE A 88 -3.24 -3.86 10.68
C ILE A 88 -3.42 -2.73 9.68
N VAL A 89 -3.59 -3.12 8.42
CA VAL A 89 -3.88 -2.20 7.31
C VAL A 89 -5.19 -1.46 7.56
N THR A 90 -5.18 -0.16 7.30
CA THR A 90 -6.35 0.71 7.38
C THR A 90 -6.75 1.24 6.01
N GLU A 91 -7.95 1.79 5.91
CA GLU A 91 -8.48 2.40 4.67
C GLU A 91 -7.48 3.39 4.08
N GLY A 92 -7.19 3.25 2.79
CA GLY A 92 -6.30 4.15 2.06
C GLY A 92 -4.81 3.83 2.20
N ASP A 93 -4.44 2.80 2.95
CA ASP A 93 -3.04 2.35 2.99
C ASP A 93 -2.61 1.80 1.62
N ILE A 94 -1.35 2.02 1.29
CA ILE A 94 -0.73 1.57 0.03
C ILE A 94 0.19 0.40 0.31
N ILE A 95 0.03 -0.67 -0.44
CA ILE A 95 0.95 -1.81 -0.44
C ILE A 95 1.67 -1.85 -1.78
N MET A 96 2.97 -1.72 -1.75
CA MET A 96 3.83 -1.65 -2.94
C MET A 96 4.77 -2.85 -2.98
N ALA A 97 4.84 -3.52 -4.12
CA ALA A 97 5.82 -4.60 -4.33
C ALA A 97 7.24 -4.02 -4.48
N ASP A 98 8.17 -4.48 -3.65
CA ASP A 98 9.58 -4.03 -3.68
C ASP A 98 10.47 -4.84 -4.60
N THR A 99 9.95 -5.94 -5.14
CA THR A 99 10.68 -6.82 -6.06
C THR A 99 9.76 -7.40 -7.14
N ALA A 100 10.33 -7.63 -8.32
CA ALA A 100 9.70 -8.34 -9.42
C ALA A 100 10.79 -8.86 -10.36
N GLU A 101 10.48 -9.89 -11.16
CA GLU A 101 11.40 -10.43 -12.18
C GLU A 101 11.47 -9.55 -13.44
N ASP A 102 10.58 -8.60 -13.57
CA ASP A 102 10.45 -7.70 -14.71
C ASP A 102 10.33 -6.22 -14.27
N ASN A 103 9.87 -5.35 -15.14
CA ASN A 103 9.73 -3.92 -14.88
C ASN A 103 8.45 -3.53 -14.10
N THR A 104 7.72 -4.48 -13.51
CA THR A 104 6.53 -4.20 -12.69
C THR A 104 6.86 -3.92 -11.22
N VAL A 105 8.12 -3.97 -10.84
CA VAL A 105 8.57 -3.57 -9.49
C VAL A 105 8.09 -2.14 -9.17
N GLY A 106 7.57 -1.96 -7.98
CA GLY A 106 6.95 -0.70 -7.58
C GLY A 106 5.44 -0.61 -7.86
N LYS A 107 4.86 -1.64 -8.50
CA LYS A 107 3.40 -1.74 -8.61
C LYS A 107 2.78 -1.72 -7.22
N CYS A 108 1.73 -0.95 -7.05
CA CYS A 108 1.07 -0.78 -5.77
C CYS A 108 -0.44 -0.93 -5.86
N SER A 109 -1.05 -1.17 -4.71
CA SER A 109 -2.49 -1.20 -4.54
C SER A 109 -2.87 -0.34 -3.35
N GLU A 110 -3.82 0.57 -3.53
CA GLU A 110 -4.48 1.25 -2.42
C GLU A 110 -5.57 0.33 -1.87
N VAL A 111 -5.55 0.07 -0.56
CA VAL A 111 -6.50 -0.84 0.09
C VAL A 111 -7.73 -0.08 0.54
N ILE A 112 -8.88 -0.53 0.09
CA ILE A 112 -10.18 0.04 0.43
C ILE A 112 -11.14 -1.03 0.95
N ASN A 113 -12.20 -0.61 1.64
CA ASN A 113 -13.24 -1.50 2.18
C ASN A 113 -12.69 -2.61 3.08
N VAL A 114 -11.75 -2.24 3.95
CA VAL A 114 -11.10 -3.17 4.90
C VAL A 114 -12.12 -3.78 5.85
N ASN A 115 -13.14 -2.99 6.28
CA ASN A 115 -14.18 -3.38 7.22
C ASN A 115 -13.57 -3.92 8.54
N HIS A 116 -13.92 -5.14 8.91
CA HIS A 116 -13.43 -5.80 10.14
C HIS A 116 -12.27 -6.78 9.88
N LYS A 117 -11.77 -6.86 8.65
CA LYS A 117 -10.67 -7.76 8.32
C LYS A 117 -9.37 -7.27 8.96
N LYS A 118 -8.64 -8.19 9.54
CA LYS A 118 -7.28 -7.94 10.01
C LYS A 118 -6.30 -8.28 8.90
N ILE A 119 -5.79 -7.25 8.25
CA ILE A 119 -4.90 -7.39 7.08
C ILE A 119 -3.53 -6.85 7.44
N VAL A 120 -2.49 -7.54 7.02
CA VAL A 120 -1.09 -7.11 7.18
C VAL A 120 -0.37 -7.12 5.85
N SER A 121 0.69 -6.35 5.76
CA SER A 121 1.56 -6.29 4.59
C SER A 121 2.59 -7.43 4.66
N GLY A 122 2.72 -8.16 3.58
CA GLY A 122 3.49 -9.39 3.48
C GLY A 122 4.92 -9.21 3.00
N LEU A 123 5.54 -10.36 2.72
CA LEU A 123 6.90 -10.45 2.20
C LEU A 123 7.07 -9.59 0.94
N HIS A 124 8.22 -8.92 0.83
CA HIS A 124 8.58 -8.08 -0.31
C HIS A 124 7.56 -7.00 -0.66
N THR A 125 7.01 -6.36 0.37
CA THR A 125 6.15 -5.20 0.21
C THR A 125 6.63 -4.03 1.05
N PHE A 126 6.35 -2.82 0.57
CA PHE A 126 6.33 -1.61 1.40
C PHE A 126 4.90 -1.33 1.81
N TRP A 127 4.69 -1.10 3.09
CA TRP A 127 3.42 -0.69 3.64
C TRP A 127 3.48 0.80 3.97
N LEU A 128 2.73 1.61 3.21
CA LEU A 128 2.72 3.05 3.31
C LEU A 128 1.37 3.51 3.85
N HIS A 129 1.42 4.25 4.94
CA HIS A 129 0.24 4.86 5.54
C HIS A 129 0.22 6.35 5.22
N PRO A 130 -0.73 6.85 4.39
CA PRO A 130 -0.85 8.27 4.11
C PRO A 130 -1.18 9.05 5.38
N ASN A 131 -0.51 10.18 5.59
CA ASN A 131 -0.84 11.06 6.70
C ASN A 131 -2.24 11.66 6.51
N GLU A 132 -2.97 11.85 7.60
CA GLU A 132 -4.37 12.27 7.58
C GLU A 132 -4.63 13.53 6.77
N GLY A 133 -5.72 13.53 5.99
CA GLY A 133 -6.23 14.70 5.30
C GLY A 133 -5.47 15.11 4.04
N LEU A 134 -4.45 14.35 3.61
CA LEU A 134 -3.65 14.69 2.43
C LEU A 134 -4.24 14.18 1.12
N PHE A 135 -4.98 13.07 1.15
CA PHE A 135 -5.47 12.41 -0.06
C PHE A 135 -6.95 12.04 0.05
N GLU A 136 -7.64 12.13 -1.07
CA GLU A 136 -8.96 11.54 -1.22
C GLU A 136 -8.85 10.03 -1.41
N LYS A 137 -9.85 9.30 -0.89
CA LYS A 137 -9.94 7.85 -1.03
C LYS A 137 -9.95 7.45 -2.51
N GLY A 138 -9.09 6.51 -2.87
CA GLY A 138 -8.95 6.00 -4.22
C GLY A 138 -8.04 6.83 -5.13
N PHE A 139 -7.45 7.92 -4.63
CA PHE A 139 -6.58 8.79 -5.44
C PHE A 139 -5.20 8.19 -5.69
N LEU A 140 -4.67 7.43 -4.72
CA LEU A 140 -3.29 6.91 -4.78
C LEU A 140 -3.18 5.56 -5.51
N GLY A 141 -4.30 4.89 -5.75
CA GLY A 141 -4.37 3.60 -6.41
C GLY A 141 -4.23 3.63 -7.94
#